data_e9a8e1517cda1315ecc32013f5c2aacc
#
_entry.id   e9a8e1517cda1315ecc32013f5c2aacc
#
_cell.length_a   1.000
_cell.length_b   1.000
_cell.length_c   1.000
_cell.angle_alpha   90.00
_cell.angle_beta   90.00
_cell.angle_gamma   90.00
#
_symmetry.space_group_name_H-M   'P 1'
#
loop_
_entity.id
_entity.type
_entity.pdbx_description
1 polymer ?
#
loop_
_entity_poly.entity_id
_entity_poly.type
_entity_poly.pdbx_seq_one_letter_code
_entity_poly.pdbx_strand_id
1 'polypeptide(L)'
;MLPYNVSFRHDEKVILSHANYRFEAGRKYLILGENGSGKSTLFKLLTGLETEYEGCISVNGTDIRQLWPALYDQIGVVLQDAFIFDDTFLQNVTLYRPALRERAVSVMHSLGMDAFLASHDLDQVFQNTKGNLSGGERQKLALARVLTENKRVIFLDEATANMDKGSSQKILSQLLRTDGLTVISIEHKVSPELLPLYDKILELKKAHLEERT
;
A
#
# COMPACT_ATOMS: atom_id res chain seq x y z
N MET A 1 -12.96 3.19 -7.06
CA MET A 1 -12.07 4.23 -7.63
C MET A 1 -12.09 4.10 -9.15
N LEU A 2 -12.13 5.20 -9.88
CA LEU A 2 -12.30 5.21 -11.32
C LEU A 2 -11.33 6.24 -11.95
N PRO A 3 -10.15 5.84 -12.46
CA PRO A 3 -9.40 6.67 -13.40
C PRO A 3 -10.16 6.72 -14.75
N TYR A 4 -10.37 7.93 -15.24
CA TYR A 4 -11.03 8.21 -16.51
C TYR A 4 -10.18 9.12 -17.37
N ASN A 5 -9.74 8.61 -18.51
CA ASN A 5 -8.89 9.30 -19.47
C ASN A 5 -7.63 9.92 -18.84
N VAL A 6 -7.00 9.19 -17.93
CA VAL A 6 -5.85 9.69 -17.18
C VAL A 6 -4.60 9.58 -18.01
N SER A 7 -3.92 10.72 -18.20
CA SER A 7 -2.61 10.80 -18.85
C SER A 7 -1.63 11.51 -17.92
N PHE A 8 -0.39 11.04 -17.93
CA PHE A 8 0.69 11.62 -17.13
C PHE A 8 2.01 11.56 -17.91
N ARG A 9 2.76 12.66 -17.84
CA ARG A 9 4.10 12.78 -18.42
C ARG A 9 5.08 13.22 -17.33
N HIS A 10 6.27 12.70 -17.40
CA HIS A 10 7.40 13.19 -16.64
C HIS A 10 8.41 13.75 -17.63
N ASP A 11 8.57 15.04 -17.64
CA ASP A 11 9.27 15.78 -18.70
C ASP A 11 8.68 15.43 -20.10
N GLU A 12 9.51 14.94 -21.01
CA GLU A 12 9.07 14.51 -22.34
C GLU A 12 8.57 13.07 -22.40
N LYS A 13 8.77 12.28 -21.32
CA LYS A 13 8.42 10.87 -21.30
C LYS A 13 6.96 10.67 -20.92
N VAL A 14 6.18 10.03 -21.79
CA VAL A 14 4.82 9.59 -21.48
C VAL A 14 4.91 8.38 -20.56
N ILE A 15 4.35 8.48 -19.35
CA ILE A 15 4.31 7.43 -18.34
C ILE A 15 2.97 6.70 -18.34
N LEU A 16 1.88 7.45 -18.57
CA LEU A 16 0.53 6.92 -18.65
C LEU A 16 -0.22 7.64 -19.76
N SER A 17 -0.94 6.91 -20.59
CA SER A 17 -1.69 7.46 -21.74
C SER A 17 -3.13 6.98 -21.71
N HIS A 18 -4.07 7.93 -21.56
CA HIS A 18 -5.51 7.70 -21.62
C HIS A 18 -6.00 6.50 -20.82
N ALA A 19 -5.42 6.30 -19.61
CA ALA A 19 -5.78 5.16 -18.76
C ALA A 19 -7.24 5.25 -18.29
N ASN A 20 -7.95 4.17 -18.50
CA ASN A 20 -9.33 3.98 -18.07
C ASN A 20 -9.42 2.64 -17.37
N TYR A 21 -9.76 2.64 -16.10
CA TYR A 21 -9.99 1.40 -15.36
C TYR A 21 -10.89 1.63 -14.16
N ARG A 22 -11.72 0.64 -13.81
CA ARG A 22 -12.60 0.71 -12.65
C ARG A 22 -12.16 -0.28 -11.57
N PHE A 23 -11.67 0.24 -10.45
CA PHE A 23 -11.41 -0.55 -9.25
C PHE A 23 -12.68 -0.65 -8.41
N GLU A 24 -13.21 -1.86 -8.26
CA GLU A 24 -14.42 -2.15 -7.51
C GLU A 24 -14.09 -2.41 -6.03
N ALA A 25 -15.03 -2.06 -5.13
CA ALA A 25 -14.86 -2.29 -3.70
C ALA A 25 -14.83 -3.80 -3.39
N GLY A 26 -14.00 -4.19 -2.43
CA GLY A 26 -13.86 -5.57 -1.98
C GLY A 26 -13.00 -6.46 -2.88
N ARG A 27 -12.53 -5.97 -4.03
CA ARG A 27 -11.70 -6.75 -4.97
C ARG A 27 -10.20 -6.61 -4.72
N LYS A 28 -9.46 -7.60 -5.16
CA LYS A 28 -8.00 -7.71 -5.04
C LYS A 28 -7.36 -7.53 -6.42
N TYR A 29 -6.53 -6.50 -6.55
CA TYR A 29 -5.88 -6.12 -7.79
C TYR A 29 -4.37 -6.27 -7.67
N LEU A 30 -3.77 -6.89 -8.67
CA LEU A 30 -2.32 -6.95 -8.85
C LEU A 30 -1.94 -6.13 -10.07
N ILE A 31 -1.03 -5.19 -9.91
CA ILE A 31 -0.48 -4.39 -11.01
C ILE A 31 0.95 -4.85 -11.27
N LEU A 32 1.17 -5.39 -12.44
CA LEU A 32 2.47 -5.84 -12.95
C LEU A 32 3.02 -4.90 -14.00
N GLY A 33 4.28 -5.04 -14.33
CA GLY A 33 4.96 -4.31 -15.40
C GLY A 33 6.48 -4.32 -15.19
N GLU A 34 7.21 -4.05 -16.25
CA GLU A 34 8.67 -3.99 -16.23
C GLU A 34 9.19 -2.85 -15.33
N ASN A 35 10.48 -2.90 -14.99
CA ASN A 35 11.12 -1.79 -14.28
C ASN A 35 11.06 -0.52 -15.14
N GLY A 36 10.68 0.60 -14.53
CA GLY A 36 10.53 1.86 -15.25
C GLY A 36 9.30 1.96 -16.16
N SER A 37 8.34 1.00 -16.09
CA SER A 37 7.07 1.07 -16.84
C SER A 37 6.11 2.15 -16.34
N GLY A 38 6.34 2.73 -15.14
CA GLY A 38 5.50 3.76 -14.54
C GLY A 38 4.57 3.26 -13.42
N LYS A 39 4.76 2.04 -12.90
CA LYS A 39 3.91 1.49 -11.80
C LYS A 39 3.86 2.39 -10.58
N SER A 40 5.01 2.83 -10.09
CA SER A 40 5.08 3.71 -8.91
C SER A 40 4.48 5.10 -9.21
N THR A 41 4.53 5.56 -10.46
CA THR A 41 3.81 6.79 -10.88
C THR A 41 2.31 6.55 -10.86
N LEU A 42 1.82 5.45 -11.45
CA LEU A 42 0.40 5.08 -11.38
C LEU A 42 -0.07 4.97 -9.93
N PHE A 43 0.74 4.38 -9.05
CA PHE A 43 0.46 4.29 -7.63
C PHE A 43 0.29 5.69 -6.99
N LYS A 44 1.23 6.60 -7.26
CA LYS A 44 1.18 7.97 -6.74
C LYS A 44 -0.06 8.72 -7.24
N LEU A 45 -0.43 8.53 -8.51
CA LEU A 45 -1.65 9.09 -9.08
C LEU A 45 -2.91 8.55 -8.38
N LEU A 46 -3.02 7.22 -8.22
CA LEU A 46 -4.18 6.57 -7.58
C LEU A 46 -4.31 6.91 -6.10
N THR A 47 -3.20 7.19 -5.43
CA THR A 47 -3.18 7.53 -3.99
C THR A 47 -3.23 9.03 -3.73
N GLY A 48 -3.23 9.88 -4.76
CA GLY A 48 -3.24 11.34 -4.61
C GLY A 48 -1.92 11.93 -4.11
N LEU A 49 -0.82 11.16 -4.14
CA LEU A 49 0.54 11.65 -3.89
C LEU A 49 1.10 12.44 -5.07
N GLU A 50 0.49 12.28 -6.24
CA GLU A 50 0.72 13.07 -7.44
C GLU A 50 -0.63 13.59 -7.93
N THR A 51 -0.73 14.87 -8.14
CA THR A 51 -2.00 15.55 -8.48
C THR A 51 -1.98 16.28 -9.82
N GLU A 52 -0.80 16.45 -10.40
CA GLU A 52 -0.65 17.12 -11.69
C GLU A 52 -0.76 16.13 -12.85
N TYR A 53 -1.97 15.82 -13.28
CA TYR A 53 -2.26 14.91 -14.39
C TYR A 53 -3.47 15.37 -15.20
N GLU A 54 -3.55 14.93 -16.45
CA GLU A 54 -4.74 15.11 -17.29
C GLU A 54 -5.79 14.04 -17.00
N GLY A 55 -7.06 14.39 -17.17
CA GLY A 55 -8.18 13.49 -16.88
C GLY A 55 -8.67 13.60 -15.44
N CYS A 56 -9.32 12.54 -14.97
CA CYS A 56 -9.94 12.51 -13.65
C CYS A 56 -9.73 11.16 -12.96
N ILE A 57 -9.37 11.16 -11.70
CA ILE A 57 -9.44 9.97 -10.84
C ILE A 57 -10.47 10.25 -9.77
N SER A 58 -11.53 9.45 -9.70
CA SER A 58 -12.63 9.68 -8.76
C SER A 58 -12.81 8.50 -7.79
N VAL A 59 -13.25 8.85 -6.59
CA VAL A 59 -13.74 7.91 -5.56
C VAL A 59 -15.19 8.25 -5.26
N ASN A 60 -16.09 7.31 -5.49
CA ASN A 60 -17.52 7.50 -5.32
C ASN A 60 -18.08 8.74 -6.06
N GLY A 61 -17.52 9.03 -7.24
CA GLY A 61 -17.95 10.16 -8.07
C GLY A 61 -17.28 11.50 -7.77
N THR A 62 -16.46 11.59 -6.72
CA THR A 62 -15.72 12.81 -6.36
C THR A 62 -14.26 12.68 -6.81
N ASP A 63 -13.73 13.69 -7.48
CA ASP A 63 -12.32 13.74 -7.89
C ASP A 63 -11.41 13.70 -6.65
N ILE A 64 -10.38 12.85 -6.68
CA ILE A 64 -9.47 12.67 -5.52
C ILE A 64 -8.73 13.96 -5.15
N ARG A 65 -8.50 14.87 -6.10
CA ARG A 65 -7.89 16.19 -5.85
C ARG A 65 -8.76 17.06 -4.93
N GLN A 66 -10.08 16.87 -4.97
CA GLN A 66 -11.03 17.55 -4.08
C GLN A 66 -11.14 16.89 -2.71
N LEU A 67 -10.78 15.60 -2.62
CA LEU A 67 -10.84 14.83 -1.38
C LEU A 67 -9.58 15.00 -0.52
N TRP A 68 -8.49 15.54 -1.05
CA TRP A 68 -7.26 15.71 -0.29
C TRP A 68 -7.40 16.77 0.82
N PRO A 69 -6.95 16.55 2.07
CA PRO A 69 -6.29 15.33 2.60
C PRO A 69 -7.25 14.23 3.11
N ALA A 70 -8.58 14.46 3.13
CA ALA A 70 -9.59 13.52 3.64
C ALA A 70 -9.62 12.16 2.88
N LEU A 71 -8.97 12.09 1.70
CA LEU A 71 -8.77 10.82 0.99
C LEU A 71 -8.11 9.77 1.90
N TYR A 72 -7.14 10.18 2.73
CA TYR A 72 -6.42 9.28 3.63
C TYR A 72 -7.23 8.80 4.84
N ASP A 73 -8.42 9.35 5.07
CA ASP A 73 -9.38 8.76 6.01
C ASP A 73 -10.03 7.49 5.43
N GLN A 74 -10.04 7.34 4.11
CA GLN A 74 -10.68 6.24 3.39
C GLN A 74 -9.69 5.17 2.92
N ILE A 75 -8.45 5.56 2.59
CA ILE A 75 -7.43 4.66 2.05
C ILE A 75 -6.26 4.50 3.01
N GLY A 76 -5.64 3.31 2.99
CA GLY A 76 -4.34 3.04 3.60
C GLY A 76 -3.28 2.90 2.51
N VAL A 77 -2.09 3.44 2.74
CA VAL A 77 -0.99 3.43 1.78
C VAL A 77 0.26 2.89 2.44
N VAL A 78 0.84 1.85 1.86
CA VAL A 78 2.15 1.30 2.26
C VAL A 78 3.09 1.43 1.08
N LEU A 79 4.14 2.23 1.27
CA LEU A 79 5.18 2.45 0.26
C LEU A 79 6.31 1.45 0.41
N GLN A 80 7.06 1.23 -0.65
CA GLN A 80 8.27 0.40 -0.68
C GLN A 80 9.27 0.84 0.39
N ASP A 81 9.54 2.15 0.47
CA ASP A 81 10.37 2.75 1.52
C ASP A 81 9.48 3.20 2.67
N ALA A 82 9.31 2.33 3.65
CA ALA A 82 8.49 2.59 4.82
C ALA A 82 9.11 3.69 5.70
N PHE A 83 8.42 4.81 5.84
CA PHE A 83 8.84 5.88 6.73
C PHE A 83 8.45 5.56 8.20
N ILE A 84 9.44 5.62 9.07
CA ILE A 84 9.29 5.41 10.51
C ILE A 84 9.80 6.68 11.21
N PHE A 85 8.96 7.26 12.07
CA PHE A 85 9.27 8.48 12.83
C PHE A 85 10.25 8.19 13.97
N ASP A 86 11.08 9.17 14.31
CA ASP A 86 11.87 9.19 15.56
C ASP A 86 10.94 9.44 16.74
N ASP A 87 10.26 8.39 17.20
CA ASP A 87 9.27 8.39 18.26
C ASP A 87 9.12 6.96 18.82
N THR A 88 8.12 6.70 19.65
CA THR A 88 7.83 5.36 20.14
C THR A 88 7.32 4.44 19.03
N PHE A 89 7.50 3.14 19.18
CA PHE A 89 6.92 2.16 18.25
C PHE A 89 5.39 2.25 18.24
N LEU A 90 4.79 2.46 19.39
CA LEU A 90 3.35 2.62 19.51
C LEU A 90 2.85 3.83 18.74
N GLN A 91 3.49 5.00 18.84
CA GLN A 91 3.11 6.22 18.11
C GLN A 91 3.26 6.03 16.60
N ASN A 92 4.28 5.29 16.18
CA ASN A 92 4.45 4.94 14.77
C ASN A 92 3.30 4.10 14.21
N VAL A 93 2.65 3.27 15.02
CA VAL A 93 1.53 2.42 14.58
C VAL A 93 0.19 3.09 14.78
N THR A 94 -0.02 3.78 15.90
CA THR A 94 -1.32 4.39 16.25
C THR A 94 -1.53 5.80 15.69
N LEU A 95 -0.47 6.44 15.19
CA LEU A 95 -0.48 7.85 14.76
C LEU A 95 -1.08 8.77 15.84
N TYR A 96 -0.57 8.65 17.06
CA TYR A 96 -0.98 9.44 18.24
C TYR A 96 -2.45 9.27 18.64
N ARG A 97 -3.06 8.13 18.32
CA ARG A 97 -4.43 7.78 18.73
C ARG A 97 -4.39 6.70 19.83
N PRO A 98 -4.40 7.08 21.12
CA PRO A 98 -4.24 6.13 22.24
C PRO A 98 -5.31 5.04 22.28
N ALA A 99 -6.53 5.34 21.82
CA ALA A 99 -7.63 4.38 21.74
C ALA A 99 -7.33 3.19 20.80
N LEU A 100 -6.32 3.30 19.94
CA LEU A 100 -5.93 2.23 19.02
C LEU A 100 -4.85 1.29 19.60
N ARG A 101 -4.37 1.50 20.84
CA ARG A 101 -3.27 0.72 21.45
C ARG A 101 -3.51 -0.79 21.38
N GLU A 102 -4.61 -1.27 21.94
CA GLU A 102 -4.90 -2.70 21.97
C GLU A 102 -4.99 -3.32 20.59
N ARG A 103 -5.62 -2.59 19.67
CA ARG A 103 -5.72 -3.01 18.28
C ARG A 103 -4.35 -3.02 17.60
N ALA A 104 -3.50 -2.04 17.83
CA ALA A 104 -2.14 -1.97 17.30
C ALA A 104 -1.33 -3.20 17.70
N VAL A 105 -1.36 -3.57 19.01
CA VAL A 105 -0.69 -4.76 19.53
C VAL A 105 -1.24 -6.04 18.89
N SER A 106 -2.57 -6.17 18.80
CA SER A 106 -3.21 -7.32 18.13
C SER A 106 -2.80 -7.46 16.67
N VAL A 107 -2.75 -6.33 15.93
CA VAL A 107 -2.30 -6.30 14.54
C VAL A 107 -0.83 -6.70 14.42
N MET A 108 0.05 -6.19 15.30
CA MET A 108 1.47 -6.55 15.29
C MET A 108 1.66 -8.06 15.54
N HIS A 109 0.90 -8.68 16.44
CA HIS A 109 0.88 -10.14 16.60
C HIS A 109 0.47 -10.86 15.31
N SER A 110 -0.59 -10.40 14.64
CA SER A 110 -1.06 -11.00 13.38
C SER A 110 -0.03 -10.94 12.25
N LEU A 111 0.84 -9.92 12.28
CA LEU A 111 1.98 -9.74 11.36
C LEU A 111 3.22 -10.55 11.76
N GLY A 112 3.12 -11.39 12.81
CA GLY A 112 4.22 -12.21 13.30
C GLY A 112 5.35 -11.37 13.90
N MET A 113 5.01 -10.34 14.67
CA MET A 113 5.96 -9.48 15.38
C MET A 113 6.12 -9.88 16.86
N ASP A 114 5.81 -11.13 17.24
CA ASP A 114 5.87 -11.60 18.63
C ASP A 114 7.26 -11.43 19.26
N ALA A 115 8.31 -11.81 18.52
CA ALA A 115 9.69 -11.63 18.98
C ALA A 115 10.07 -10.16 19.14
N PHE A 116 9.58 -9.30 18.25
CA PHE A 116 9.75 -7.85 18.32
C PHE A 116 9.06 -7.29 19.57
N LEU A 117 7.80 -7.67 19.81
CA LEU A 117 7.02 -7.25 20.97
C LEU A 117 7.65 -7.71 22.30
N ALA A 118 8.29 -8.89 22.33
CA ALA A 118 8.97 -9.40 23.52
C ALA A 118 10.31 -8.70 23.80
N SER A 119 10.95 -8.12 22.78
CA SER A 119 12.30 -7.53 22.90
C SER A 119 12.32 -6.00 22.95
N HIS A 120 11.20 -5.34 22.66
CA HIS A 120 11.11 -3.87 22.61
C HIS A 120 10.00 -3.35 23.50
N ASP A 121 10.29 -2.28 24.24
CA ASP A 121 9.28 -1.48 24.91
C ASP A 121 8.58 -0.58 23.86
N LEU A 122 7.28 -0.78 23.68
CA LEU A 122 6.50 -0.03 22.69
C LEU A 122 6.36 1.45 23.01
N ASP A 123 6.53 1.84 24.24
CA ASP A 123 6.44 3.22 24.74
C ASP A 123 7.80 3.91 24.82
N GLN A 124 8.89 3.19 24.55
CA GLN A 124 10.22 3.78 24.51
C GLN A 124 10.44 4.49 23.18
N VAL A 125 10.91 5.74 23.24
CA VAL A 125 11.35 6.52 22.08
C VAL A 125 12.63 5.90 21.50
N PHE A 126 12.63 5.64 20.22
CA PHE A 126 13.82 5.20 19.50
C PHE A 126 14.20 6.21 18.39
N GLN A 127 15.46 6.18 18.01
CA GLN A 127 15.96 6.97 16.89
C GLN A 127 16.20 6.08 15.68
N ASN A 128 15.45 6.30 14.62
CA ASN A 128 15.51 5.51 13.39
C ASN A 128 16.89 5.62 12.68
N THR A 129 17.58 6.73 12.86
CA THR A 129 18.92 6.99 12.29
C THR A 129 20.00 6.02 12.74
N LYS A 130 19.80 5.27 13.82
CA LYS A 130 20.78 4.32 14.38
C LYS A 130 20.73 2.91 13.77
N GLY A 131 19.93 2.67 12.73
CA GLY A 131 19.86 1.35 12.09
C GLY A 131 19.28 0.24 12.96
N ASN A 132 18.48 0.59 13.97
CA ASN A 132 17.95 -0.32 14.98
C ASN A 132 16.83 -1.24 14.48
N LEU A 133 16.36 -1.03 13.25
CA LEU A 133 15.30 -1.83 12.64
C LEU A 133 15.80 -2.44 11.33
N SER A 134 15.53 -3.71 11.13
CA SER A 134 15.69 -4.37 9.84
C SER A 134 14.68 -3.82 8.82
N GLY A 135 14.95 -4.01 7.53
CA GLY A 135 14.02 -3.62 6.47
C GLY A 135 12.65 -4.29 6.62
N GLY A 136 12.62 -5.56 7.01
CA GLY A 136 11.38 -6.30 7.25
C GLY A 136 10.58 -5.77 8.45
N GLU A 137 11.24 -5.39 9.54
CA GLU A 137 10.55 -4.79 10.70
C GLU A 137 9.96 -3.42 10.36
N ARG A 138 10.67 -2.59 9.58
CA ARG A 138 10.13 -1.32 9.09
C ARG A 138 8.87 -1.52 8.26
N GLN A 139 8.89 -2.46 7.33
CA GLN A 139 7.73 -2.79 6.50
C GLN A 139 6.57 -3.35 7.33
N LYS A 140 6.84 -4.21 8.32
CA LYS A 140 5.81 -4.71 9.24
C LYS A 140 5.18 -3.60 10.08
N LEU A 141 5.97 -2.64 10.59
CA LEU A 141 5.46 -1.48 11.32
C LEU A 141 4.58 -0.57 10.42
N ALA A 142 4.98 -0.34 9.16
CA ALA A 142 4.16 0.42 8.21
C ALA A 142 2.84 -0.30 7.88
N LEU A 143 2.87 -1.62 7.70
CA LEU A 143 1.66 -2.43 7.55
C LEU A 143 0.79 -2.39 8.80
N ALA A 144 1.39 -2.53 10.00
CA ALA A 144 0.68 -2.43 11.26
C ALA A 144 -0.05 -1.09 11.40
N ARG A 145 0.58 0.02 11.03
CA ARG A 145 -0.03 1.35 10.99
C ARG A 145 -1.32 1.36 10.17
N VAL A 146 -1.26 0.92 8.94
CA VAL A 146 -2.41 0.93 8.02
C VAL A 146 -3.52 -0.02 8.48
N LEU A 147 -3.16 -1.22 8.94
CA LEU A 147 -4.14 -2.21 9.39
C LEU A 147 -4.81 -1.82 10.73
N THR A 148 -4.09 -1.11 11.59
CA THR A 148 -4.62 -0.58 12.84
C THR A 148 -5.72 0.45 12.59
N GLU A 149 -5.64 1.24 11.54
CA GLU A 149 -6.66 2.21 11.13
C GLU A 149 -7.93 1.58 10.52
N ASN A 150 -7.89 0.30 10.17
CA ASN A 150 -9.05 -0.44 9.61
C ASN A 150 -9.62 0.18 8.33
N LYS A 151 -8.76 0.62 7.44
CA LYS A 151 -9.17 1.16 6.13
C LYS A 151 -9.78 0.05 5.26
N ARG A 152 -10.74 0.43 4.42
CA ARG A 152 -11.40 -0.51 3.49
C ARG A 152 -10.68 -0.66 2.16
N VAL A 153 -9.79 0.25 1.86
CA VAL A 153 -8.97 0.23 0.64
C VAL A 153 -7.51 0.36 1.06
N ILE A 154 -6.68 -0.58 0.64
CA ILE A 154 -5.24 -0.57 0.93
C ILE A 154 -4.47 -0.63 -0.39
N PHE A 155 -3.54 0.30 -0.50
CA PHE A 155 -2.55 0.34 -1.57
C PHE A 155 -1.21 -0.16 -1.07
N LEU A 156 -0.60 -1.10 -1.77
CA LEU A 156 0.68 -1.72 -1.44
C LEU A 156 1.66 -1.51 -2.59
N ASP A 157 2.75 -0.78 -2.37
CA ASP A 157 3.86 -0.65 -3.33
C ASP A 157 5.04 -1.45 -2.80
N GLU A 158 5.19 -2.68 -3.29
CA GLU A 158 6.22 -3.64 -2.87
C GLU A 158 6.35 -3.77 -1.33
N ALA A 159 5.23 -3.75 -0.66
CA ALA A 159 5.12 -3.59 0.80
C ALA A 159 5.74 -4.74 1.61
N THR A 160 6.16 -5.83 0.96
CA THR A 160 6.79 -6.99 1.61
C THR A 160 8.16 -7.35 1.02
N ALA A 161 8.75 -6.48 0.19
CA ALA A 161 9.98 -6.76 -0.55
C ALA A 161 11.21 -7.05 0.34
N ASN A 162 11.26 -6.44 1.54
CA ASN A 162 12.37 -6.62 2.49
C ASN A 162 12.08 -7.68 3.55
N MET A 163 11.00 -8.47 3.41
CA MET A 163 10.66 -9.55 4.31
C MET A 163 11.16 -10.89 3.76
N ASP A 164 11.33 -11.86 4.65
CA ASP A 164 11.54 -13.25 4.21
C ASP A 164 10.30 -13.78 3.47
N LYS A 165 10.52 -14.75 2.59
CA LYS A 165 9.47 -15.29 1.71
C LYS A 165 8.27 -15.82 2.49
N GLY A 166 8.49 -16.50 3.63
CA GLY A 166 7.43 -17.10 4.42
C GLY A 166 6.54 -16.03 5.08
N SER A 167 7.16 -15.01 5.70
CA SER A 167 6.45 -13.87 6.28
C SER A 167 5.66 -13.09 5.23
N SER A 168 6.30 -12.79 4.09
CA SER A 168 5.66 -12.09 2.96
C SER A 168 4.41 -12.83 2.47
N GLN A 169 4.53 -14.13 2.19
CA GLN A 169 3.42 -14.97 1.71
C GLN A 169 2.27 -15.03 2.73
N LYS A 170 2.59 -15.21 4.02
CA LYS A 170 1.58 -15.28 5.08
C LYS A 170 0.80 -13.97 5.17
N ILE A 171 1.50 -12.83 5.22
CA ILE A 171 0.89 -11.50 5.35
C ILE A 171 0.03 -11.18 4.12
N LEU A 172 0.57 -11.33 2.91
CA LEU A 172 -0.18 -11.07 1.69
C LEU A 172 -1.39 -12.00 1.54
N SER A 173 -1.23 -13.29 1.83
CA SER A 173 -2.36 -14.25 1.80
C SER A 173 -3.47 -13.85 2.78
N GLN A 174 -3.13 -13.39 3.97
CA GLN A 174 -4.10 -12.91 4.96
C GLN A 174 -4.84 -11.68 4.47
N LEU A 175 -4.14 -10.68 3.93
CA LEU A 175 -4.73 -9.46 3.38
C LEU A 175 -5.66 -9.78 2.19
N LEU A 176 -5.19 -10.61 1.27
CA LEU A 176 -5.95 -10.98 0.07
C LEU A 176 -7.20 -11.83 0.38
N ARG A 177 -7.21 -12.57 1.49
CA ARG A 177 -8.39 -13.34 1.95
C ARG A 177 -9.35 -12.55 2.83
N THR A 178 -9.00 -11.31 3.20
CA THR A 178 -9.87 -10.48 4.06
C THR A 178 -11.09 -10.02 3.28
N ASP A 179 -12.28 -10.44 3.71
CA ASP A 179 -13.54 -10.07 3.06
C ASP A 179 -13.81 -8.56 3.14
N GLY A 180 -14.36 -8.02 2.06
CA GLY A 180 -14.71 -6.60 1.96
C GLY A 180 -13.53 -5.64 1.87
N LEU A 181 -12.29 -6.09 2.06
CA LEU A 181 -11.09 -5.29 1.88
C LEU A 181 -10.75 -5.17 0.39
N THR A 182 -10.61 -3.96 -0.10
CA THR A 182 -10.02 -3.71 -1.44
C THR A 182 -8.51 -3.64 -1.30
N VAL A 183 -7.78 -4.43 -2.07
CA VAL A 183 -6.32 -4.39 -2.10
C VAL A 183 -5.86 -4.07 -3.52
N ILE A 184 -4.99 -3.08 -3.66
CA ILE A 184 -4.33 -2.74 -4.92
C ILE A 184 -2.83 -2.86 -4.67
N SER A 185 -2.23 -3.94 -5.16
CA SER A 185 -0.80 -4.24 -4.99
C SER A 185 -0.01 -3.97 -6.25
N ILE A 186 1.13 -3.34 -6.09
CA ILE A 186 2.19 -3.32 -7.09
C ILE A 186 3.28 -4.26 -6.63
N GLU A 187 3.64 -5.22 -7.49
CA GLU A 187 4.68 -6.20 -7.20
C GLU A 187 5.53 -6.44 -8.45
N HIS A 188 6.81 -6.71 -8.26
CA HIS A 188 7.69 -7.15 -9.34
C HIS A 188 7.54 -8.65 -9.62
N LYS A 189 7.44 -9.42 -8.55
CA LYS A 189 7.31 -10.88 -8.59
C LYS A 189 6.33 -11.31 -7.53
N VAL A 190 5.33 -12.06 -7.93
CA VAL A 190 4.35 -12.66 -7.03
C VAL A 190 4.55 -14.17 -7.03
N SER A 191 4.51 -14.75 -5.84
CA SER A 191 4.57 -16.20 -5.70
C SER A 191 3.33 -16.85 -6.33
N PRO A 192 3.51 -17.96 -7.09
CA PRO A 192 2.39 -18.61 -7.80
C PRO A 192 1.19 -18.94 -6.91
N GLU A 193 1.44 -19.19 -5.62
CA GLU A 193 0.41 -19.51 -4.64
C GLU A 193 -0.50 -18.33 -4.30
N LEU A 194 -0.03 -17.08 -4.50
CA LEU A 194 -0.80 -15.88 -4.24
C LEU A 194 -1.61 -15.41 -5.47
N LEU A 195 -1.19 -15.78 -6.68
CA LEU A 195 -1.86 -15.34 -7.91
C LEU A 195 -3.37 -15.64 -7.92
N PRO A 196 -3.84 -16.85 -7.49
CA PRO A 196 -5.26 -17.15 -7.46
C PRO A 196 -6.09 -16.35 -6.45
N LEU A 197 -5.43 -15.61 -5.53
CA LEU A 197 -6.10 -14.76 -4.54
C LEU A 197 -6.40 -13.36 -5.07
N TYR A 198 -5.86 -12.98 -6.23
CA TYR A 198 -6.20 -11.75 -6.91
C TYR A 198 -7.40 -11.95 -7.83
N ASP A 199 -8.37 -11.06 -7.74
CA ASP A 199 -9.53 -11.05 -8.64
C ASP A 199 -9.17 -10.60 -10.04
N LYS A 200 -8.20 -9.67 -10.14
CA LYS A 200 -7.77 -9.04 -11.39
C LYS A 200 -6.27 -8.78 -11.40
N ILE A 201 -5.65 -9.11 -12.51
CA ILE A 201 -4.25 -8.82 -12.78
C ILE A 201 -4.18 -7.80 -13.90
N LEU A 202 -3.55 -6.67 -13.63
CA LEU A 202 -3.35 -5.58 -14.59
C LEU A 202 -1.88 -5.53 -15.00
N GLU A 203 -1.61 -5.19 -16.23
CA GLU A 203 -0.25 -4.98 -16.73
C GLU A 203 -0.11 -3.54 -17.23
N LEU A 204 0.90 -2.83 -16.72
CA LEU A 204 1.30 -1.52 -17.22
C LEU A 204 2.42 -1.70 -18.24
N LYS A 205 2.07 -1.52 -19.52
CA LYS A 205 2.96 -1.73 -20.65
C LYS A 205 2.81 -0.61 -21.67
N LYS A 206 3.94 -0.05 -22.14
CA LYS A 206 3.95 1.04 -23.14
C LYS A 206 2.99 2.18 -22.79
N ALA A 207 2.99 2.60 -21.54
CA ALA A 207 2.11 3.64 -20.98
C ALA A 207 0.60 3.31 -20.96
N HIS A 208 0.18 2.08 -21.24
CA HIS A 208 -1.21 1.64 -21.16
C HIS A 208 -1.41 0.65 -20.02
N LEU A 209 -2.55 0.78 -19.34
CA LEU A 209 -2.99 -0.12 -18.30
C LEU A 209 -4.02 -1.09 -18.88
N GLU A 210 -3.69 -2.38 -18.91
CA GLU A 210 -4.53 -3.41 -19.52
C GLU A 210 -4.78 -4.54 -18.53
N GLU A 211 -5.97 -5.15 -18.58
CA GLU A 211 -6.26 -6.36 -17.81
C GLU A 211 -5.62 -7.56 -18.51
N ARG A 212 -4.85 -8.33 -17.75
CA ARG A 212 -4.22 -9.55 -18.24
C ARG A 212 -5.26 -10.67 -18.29
N THR A 213 -5.51 -11.15 -19.49
CA THR A 213 -6.38 -12.32 -19.77
C THR A 213 -5.71 -13.64 -19.37
#